data_0e42875483ae112adc6a740344e17453
#
_entry.id   0e42875483ae112adc6a740344e17453
#
_cell.length_a   1.000
_cell.length_b   1.000
_cell.length_c   1.000
_cell.angle_alpha   90.00
_cell.angle_beta   90.00
_cell.angle_gamma   90.00
#
_symmetry.space_group_name_H-M   'P 1'
#
loop_
_entity.id
_entity.type
_entity.pdbx_description
1 polymer ?
#
loop_
_entity_poly.entity_id
_entity_poly.type
_entity_poly.pdbx_seq_one_letter_code
_entity_poly.pdbx_strand_id
1 'polypeptide(L)'
;MEQFYQLGWTLDSAGGASGEAYMAEQDGQKLFLKRNSNPFIAALSAEGIVPKLVWTKRIETGEVVTAQHWKNGRELSFKEMHQKRVAHLLNKIHNSKTLLNMLKRMEMEPITPDIMLRKINASLSREVLTHHVVRKALTYLEEHIPNLDPRFFTVVHGDVNHNNWLLSDHDELYLVDWEGAMIADPAIDLGMLLYNYVAESQWPEWLDTYGVKDTFNLQKRMKWYTVIQSIGMIQWYEEQKRYKDMNTWLKFLNEVMEHNAFI
;
A
#
# COMPACT_ATOMS: atom_id res chain seq x y z
N MET A 1 -5.99 -22.69 13.90
CA MET A 1 -7.32 -22.63 13.25
C MET A 1 -8.26 -23.75 13.71
N GLU A 2 -7.76 -24.93 14.07
CA GLU A 2 -8.59 -26.05 14.58
C GLU A 2 -9.52 -25.67 15.74
N GLN A 3 -9.07 -24.83 16.66
CA GLN A 3 -9.90 -24.33 17.76
C GLN A 3 -11.21 -23.66 17.29
N PHE A 4 -11.22 -23.01 16.13
CA PHE A 4 -12.44 -22.37 15.63
C PHE A 4 -13.44 -23.40 15.12
N TYR A 5 -12.98 -24.47 14.48
CA TYR A 5 -13.84 -25.60 14.11
C TYR A 5 -14.45 -26.27 15.33
N GLN A 6 -13.67 -26.46 16.40
CA GLN A 6 -14.18 -27.04 17.67
C GLN A 6 -15.23 -26.17 18.36
N LEU A 7 -15.18 -24.86 18.11
CA LEU A 7 -16.17 -23.88 18.61
C LEU A 7 -17.38 -23.71 17.67
N GLY A 8 -17.47 -24.51 16.60
CA GLY A 8 -18.63 -24.50 15.69
C GLY A 8 -18.53 -23.46 14.55
N TRP A 9 -17.36 -22.84 14.32
CA TRP A 9 -17.14 -21.96 13.17
C TRP A 9 -16.81 -22.77 11.92
N THR A 10 -17.41 -22.41 10.81
CA THR A 10 -16.91 -22.82 9.47
C THR A 10 -15.85 -21.82 9.01
N LEU A 11 -14.81 -22.31 8.36
CA LEU A 11 -13.70 -21.48 7.86
C LEU A 11 -13.47 -21.74 6.38
N ASP A 12 -13.61 -20.70 5.59
CA ASP A 12 -13.27 -20.68 4.16
C ASP A 12 -12.07 -19.78 3.92
N SER A 13 -11.19 -20.13 2.97
CA SER A 13 -10.09 -19.25 2.61
C SER A 13 -10.63 -17.94 2.05
N ALA A 14 -10.19 -16.81 2.60
CA ALA A 14 -10.56 -15.48 2.12
C ALA A 14 -9.57 -14.94 1.08
N GLY A 15 -8.64 -15.78 0.59
CA GLY A 15 -7.60 -15.38 -0.37
C GLY A 15 -6.40 -14.71 0.31
N GLY A 16 -5.61 -13.97 -0.47
CA GLY A 16 -4.36 -13.33 -0.04
C GLY A 16 -3.11 -14.17 -0.33
N ALA A 17 -2.00 -13.50 -0.60
CA ALA A 17 -0.74 -14.14 -1.01
C ALA A 17 -0.14 -15.04 0.09
N SER A 18 -0.40 -14.75 1.36
CA SER A 18 0.11 -15.51 2.50
C SER A 18 -0.74 -16.74 2.87
N GLY A 19 -1.98 -16.86 2.37
CA GLY A 19 -2.91 -17.92 2.78
C GLY A 19 -3.33 -17.86 4.26
N GLU A 20 -3.14 -16.74 4.93
CA GLU A 20 -3.39 -16.53 6.37
C GLU A 20 -4.73 -15.86 6.66
N ALA A 21 -5.54 -15.61 5.63
CA ALA A 21 -6.84 -14.95 5.73
C ALA A 21 -7.98 -15.94 5.51
N TYR A 22 -9.02 -15.84 6.37
CA TYR A 22 -10.17 -16.73 6.37
C TYR A 22 -11.47 -15.94 6.56
N MET A 23 -12.52 -16.38 5.88
CA MET A 23 -13.89 -16.04 6.24
C MET A 23 -14.38 -17.08 7.25
N ALA A 24 -14.81 -16.62 8.43
CA ALA A 24 -15.39 -17.47 9.46
C ALA A 24 -16.90 -17.18 9.55
N GLU A 25 -17.72 -18.23 9.61
CA GLU A 25 -19.18 -18.11 9.75
C GLU A 25 -19.70 -19.01 10.87
N GLN A 26 -20.55 -18.44 11.74
CA GLN A 26 -21.28 -19.15 12.78
C GLN A 26 -22.59 -18.44 13.07
N ASP A 27 -23.70 -19.17 13.07
CA ASP A 27 -25.05 -18.66 13.41
C ASP A 27 -25.44 -17.40 12.61
N GLY A 28 -25.01 -17.33 11.34
CA GLY A 28 -25.23 -16.17 10.46
C GLY A 28 -24.30 -14.98 10.71
N GLN A 29 -23.42 -15.04 11.69
CA GLN A 29 -22.37 -14.06 11.89
C GLN A 29 -21.16 -14.40 11.02
N LYS A 30 -20.69 -13.41 10.25
CA LYS A 30 -19.47 -13.54 9.42
C LYS A 30 -18.36 -12.65 9.92
N LEU A 31 -17.17 -13.23 10.02
CA LEU A 31 -15.93 -12.55 10.42
C LEU A 31 -14.83 -12.77 9.39
N PHE A 32 -14.02 -11.75 9.18
CA PHE A 32 -12.72 -11.89 8.51
C PHE A 32 -11.67 -12.16 9.57
N LEU A 33 -11.02 -13.32 9.49
CA LEU A 33 -9.94 -13.72 10.38
C LEU A 33 -8.60 -13.60 9.66
N LYS A 34 -7.61 -12.96 10.27
CA LYS A 34 -6.23 -12.92 9.77
C LYS A 34 -5.28 -13.37 10.86
N ARG A 35 -4.36 -14.30 10.53
CA ARG A 35 -3.27 -14.73 11.42
C ARG A 35 -2.11 -13.75 11.35
N ASN A 36 -1.34 -13.69 12.43
CA ASN A 36 -0.13 -12.89 12.55
C ASN A 36 -0.30 -11.41 12.23
N SER A 37 -1.54 -10.89 12.43
CA SER A 37 -1.84 -9.48 12.19
C SER A 37 -1.07 -8.57 13.13
N ASN A 38 -0.60 -7.47 12.57
CA ASN A 38 0.06 -6.41 13.30
C ASN A 38 -0.92 -5.69 14.24
N PRO A 39 -0.54 -5.31 15.49
CA PRO A 39 -1.36 -4.51 16.41
C PRO A 39 -1.87 -3.19 15.81
N PHE A 40 -1.24 -2.68 14.77
CA PHE A 40 -1.65 -1.48 14.04
C PHE A 40 -3.10 -1.55 13.53
N ILE A 41 -3.61 -2.77 13.25
CA ILE A 41 -4.98 -2.99 12.80
C ILE A 41 -6.04 -2.41 13.76
N ALA A 42 -5.76 -2.37 15.05
CA ALA A 42 -6.67 -1.80 16.05
C ALA A 42 -6.81 -0.28 15.90
N ALA A 43 -5.71 0.43 15.62
CA ALA A 43 -5.73 1.86 15.36
C ALA A 43 -6.43 2.19 14.02
N LEU A 44 -6.16 1.42 12.97
CA LEU A 44 -6.81 1.53 11.66
C LEU A 44 -8.33 1.32 11.77
N SER A 45 -8.75 0.33 12.54
CA SER A 45 -10.16 0.04 12.80
C SER A 45 -10.84 1.17 13.60
N ALA A 46 -10.18 1.70 14.61
CA ALA A 46 -10.70 2.83 15.40
C ALA A 46 -10.90 4.10 14.56
N GLU A 47 -10.04 4.32 13.58
CA GLU A 47 -10.14 5.40 12.59
C GLU A 47 -11.12 5.09 11.45
N GLY A 48 -11.69 3.87 11.38
CA GLY A 48 -12.61 3.47 10.31
C GLY A 48 -11.95 3.37 8.93
N ILE A 49 -10.66 3.05 8.89
CA ILE A 49 -9.88 2.87 7.65
C ILE A 49 -10.00 1.44 7.14
N VAL A 50 -10.16 0.49 8.05
CA VAL A 50 -10.43 -0.92 7.78
C VAL A 50 -11.75 -1.33 8.43
N PRO A 51 -12.36 -2.47 8.04
CA PRO A 51 -13.54 -3.00 8.71
C PRO A 51 -13.31 -3.15 10.22
N LYS A 52 -14.38 -2.94 10.99
CA LYS A 52 -14.32 -2.88 12.46
C LYS A 52 -13.70 -4.15 13.06
N LEU A 53 -12.64 -3.98 13.85
CA LEU A 53 -12.04 -5.03 14.67
C LEU A 53 -13.02 -5.47 15.76
N VAL A 54 -13.26 -6.77 15.87
CA VAL A 54 -14.15 -7.37 16.87
C VAL A 54 -13.33 -7.84 18.08
N TRP A 55 -12.25 -8.59 17.81
CA TRP A 55 -11.32 -9.06 18.83
C TRP A 55 -9.94 -9.41 18.26
N THR A 56 -8.99 -9.49 19.16
CA THR A 56 -7.65 -10.04 18.92
C THR A 56 -7.37 -11.11 19.97
N LYS A 57 -6.93 -12.27 19.54
CA LYS A 57 -6.61 -13.40 20.44
C LYS A 57 -5.27 -14.01 20.09
N ARG A 58 -4.52 -14.40 21.12
CA ARG A 58 -3.39 -15.32 20.97
C ARG A 58 -3.91 -16.74 21.07
N ILE A 59 -3.64 -17.56 20.06
CA ILE A 59 -4.02 -18.98 20.03
C ILE A 59 -2.93 -19.86 20.66
N GLU A 60 -3.24 -21.13 20.87
CA GLU A 60 -2.35 -22.09 21.58
C GLU A 60 -0.97 -22.25 20.92
N THR A 61 -0.88 -22.06 19.60
CA THR A 61 0.38 -22.08 18.87
C THR A 61 1.27 -20.86 19.15
N GLY A 62 0.77 -19.87 19.91
CA GLY A 62 1.45 -18.59 20.17
C GLY A 62 1.16 -17.50 19.13
N GLU A 63 0.52 -17.85 18.04
CA GLU A 63 0.15 -16.90 16.98
C GLU A 63 -0.97 -15.95 17.43
N VAL A 64 -0.98 -14.77 16.83
CA VAL A 64 -2.06 -13.77 17.05
C VAL A 64 -3.06 -13.85 15.91
N VAL A 65 -4.33 -14.00 16.24
CA VAL A 65 -5.44 -13.96 15.28
C VAL A 65 -6.28 -12.74 15.57
N THR A 66 -6.57 -11.96 14.54
CA THR A 66 -7.52 -10.85 14.59
C THR A 66 -8.81 -11.24 13.89
N ALA A 67 -9.93 -10.75 14.42
CA ALA A 67 -11.24 -10.87 13.78
C ALA A 67 -11.81 -9.49 13.51
N GLN A 68 -12.18 -9.24 12.28
CA GLN A 68 -12.90 -8.05 11.85
C GLN A 68 -14.30 -8.44 11.35
N HIS A 69 -15.25 -7.51 11.41
CA HIS A 69 -16.54 -7.74 10.74
C HIS A 69 -16.31 -8.02 9.25
N TRP A 70 -16.91 -9.10 8.78
CA TRP A 70 -16.97 -9.35 7.34
C TRP A 70 -17.78 -8.25 6.66
N LYS A 71 -17.27 -7.72 5.57
CA LYS A 71 -17.98 -6.77 4.73
C LYS A 71 -18.19 -7.41 3.37
N ASN A 72 -19.47 -7.58 2.99
CA ASN A 72 -19.79 -7.87 1.60
C ASN A 72 -19.42 -6.64 0.77
N GLY A 73 -18.89 -6.89 -0.40
CA GLY A 73 -18.40 -5.82 -1.26
C GLY A 73 -17.47 -6.35 -2.33
N ARG A 74 -16.77 -5.44 -2.95
CA ARG A 74 -15.81 -5.73 -4.02
C ARG A 74 -14.58 -4.82 -3.94
N GLU A 75 -13.53 -5.23 -4.58
CA GLU A 75 -12.39 -4.36 -4.86
C GLU A 75 -12.81 -3.20 -5.78
N LEU A 76 -12.12 -2.08 -5.68
CA LEU A 76 -12.28 -1.02 -6.68
C LEU A 76 -11.74 -1.51 -8.03
N SER A 77 -12.42 -1.13 -9.09
CA SER A 77 -11.86 -1.28 -10.42
C SER A 77 -10.78 -0.22 -10.69
N PHE A 78 -9.89 -0.50 -11.62
CA PHE A 78 -8.87 0.44 -12.09
C PHE A 78 -9.45 1.84 -12.39
N LYS A 79 -10.63 1.88 -13.02
CA LYS A 79 -11.31 3.13 -13.41
C LYS A 79 -11.92 3.91 -12.24
N GLU A 80 -12.04 3.32 -11.07
CA GLU A 80 -12.64 3.98 -9.90
C GLU A 80 -11.60 4.64 -9.00
N MET A 81 -10.32 4.33 -9.19
CA MET A 81 -9.22 4.84 -8.36
C MET A 81 -9.04 6.37 -8.43
N HIS A 82 -9.53 7.04 -9.48
CA HIS A 82 -9.49 8.50 -9.59
C HIS A 82 -10.57 9.21 -8.75
N GLN A 83 -11.52 8.47 -8.15
CA GLN A 83 -12.65 9.07 -7.43
C GLN A 83 -12.22 9.86 -6.20
N LYS A 84 -12.97 10.93 -5.89
CA LYS A 84 -12.73 11.82 -4.73
C LYS A 84 -12.68 11.08 -3.40
N ARG A 85 -13.46 10.00 -3.25
CA ARG A 85 -13.46 9.17 -2.02
C ARG A 85 -12.09 8.55 -1.73
N VAL A 86 -11.34 8.18 -2.78
CA VAL A 86 -9.97 7.65 -2.66
C VAL A 86 -9.03 8.74 -2.14
N ALA A 87 -9.08 9.93 -2.72
CA ALA A 87 -8.29 11.08 -2.27
C ALA A 87 -8.61 11.43 -0.79
N HIS A 88 -9.88 11.48 -0.41
CA HIS A 88 -10.31 11.80 0.94
C HIS A 88 -9.83 10.76 1.96
N LEU A 89 -9.96 9.45 1.65
CA LEU A 89 -9.51 8.41 2.57
C LEU A 89 -7.99 8.44 2.72
N LEU A 90 -7.26 8.64 1.64
CA LEU A 90 -5.79 8.73 1.68
C LEU A 90 -5.34 9.98 2.46
N ASN A 91 -6.00 11.13 2.27
CA ASN A 91 -5.76 12.33 3.08
C ASN A 91 -5.98 12.06 4.58
N LYS A 92 -7.09 11.41 4.94
CA LYS A 92 -7.41 11.03 6.32
C LYS A 92 -6.28 10.19 6.94
N ILE A 93 -5.77 9.20 6.20
CA ILE A 93 -4.68 8.32 6.63
C ILE A 93 -3.40 9.14 6.86
N HIS A 94 -2.98 9.90 5.87
CA HIS A 94 -1.73 10.64 5.91
C HIS A 94 -1.72 11.77 6.96
N ASN A 95 -2.89 12.28 7.35
CA ASN A 95 -3.01 13.31 8.39
C ASN A 95 -3.34 12.75 9.78
N SER A 96 -3.48 11.42 9.94
CA SER A 96 -3.81 10.82 11.24
C SER A 96 -2.62 10.81 12.19
N LYS A 97 -2.68 11.67 13.19
CA LYS A 97 -1.72 11.65 14.31
C LYS A 97 -1.82 10.39 15.16
N THR A 98 -3.01 9.81 15.27
CA THR A 98 -3.25 8.56 16.01
C THR A 98 -2.47 7.42 15.37
N LEU A 99 -2.60 7.26 14.06
CA LEU A 99 -1.88 6.21 13.31
C LEU A 99 -0.37 6.41 13.39
N LEU A 100 0.11 7.64 13.16
CA LEU A 100 1.54 7.95 13.25
C LEU A 100 2.11 7.66 14.64
N ASN A 101 1.40 8.05 15.69
CA ASN A 101 1.83 7.76 17.06
C ASN A 101 1.83 6.25 17.36
N MET A 102 0.91 5.49 16.78
CA MET A 102 0.89 4.03 16.94
C MET A 102 2.12 3.39 16.30
N LEU A 103 2.47 3.75 15.06
CA LEU A 103 3.69 3.24 14.42
C LEU A 103 4.96 3.62 15.20
N LYS A 104 5.03 4.84 15.72
CA LYS A 104 6.15 5.28 16.60
C LYS A 104 6.23 4.46 17.89
N ARG A 105 5.10 4.12 18.53
CA ARG A 105 5.07 3.23 19.71
C ARG A 105 5.48 1.80 19.42
N MET A 106 5.33 1.38 18.16
CA MET A 106 5.82 0.11 17.67
C MET A 106 7.31 0.17 17.26
N GLU A 107 7.99 1.27 17.60
CA GLU A 107 9.41 1.49 17.30
C GLU A 107 9.75 1.43 15.81
N MET A 108 8.79 1.79 14.96
CA MET A 108 9.04 1.87 13.52
C MET A 108 9.82 3.13 13.19
N GLU A 109 10.99 2.93 12.60
CA GLU A 109 11.84 4.02 12.15
C GLU A 109 11.36 4.62 10.82
N PRO A 110 11.50 5.94 10.62
CA PRO A 110 11.19 6.58 9.35
C PRO A 110 12.02 6.01 8.20
N ILE A 111 11.38 5.74 7.09
CA ILE A 111 12.03 5.27 5.86
C ILE A 111 12.31 6.46 4.94
N THR A 112 13.59 6.84 4.88
CA THR A 112 14.04 7.93 4.01
C THR A 112 14.34 7.45 2.59
N PRO A 113 14.41 8.37 1.59
CA PRO A 113 14.82 8.04 0.22
C PRO A 113 16.16 7.28 0.16
N ASP A 114 17.16 7.69 0.94
CA ASP A 114 18.46 7.02 1.02
C ASP A 114 18.35 5.58 1.53
N ILE A 115 17.49 5.33 2.51
CA ILE A 115 17.25 3.98 3.02
C ILE A 115 16.60 3.13 1.93
N MET A 116 15.61 3.67 1.21
CA MET A 116 14.95 2.96 0.11
C MET A 116 15.95 2.63 -1.01
N LEU A 117 16.77 3.60 -1.41
CA LEU A 117 17.76 3.41 -2.46
C LEU A 117 18.80 2.35 -2.09
N ARG A 118 19.29 2.37 -0.85
CA ARG A 118 20.20 1.31 -0.37
C ARG A 118 19.56 -0.07 -0.37
N LYS A 119 18.30 -0.17 0.06
CA LYS A 119 17.56 -1.46 0.09
C LYS A 119 17.37 -2.00 -1.31
N ILE A 120 16.92 -1.18 -2.26
CA ILE A 120 16.69 -1.63 -3.63
C ILE A 120 18.01 -2.07 -4.29
N ASN A 121 19.08 -1.29 -4.18
CA ASN A 121 20.38 -1.65 -4.74
C ASN A 121 20.92 -2.98 -4.16
N ALA A 122 20.64 -3.29 -2.90
CA ALA A 122 21.06 -4.53 -2.27
C ALA A 122 20.22 -5.76 -2.69
N SER A 123 18.99 -5.55 -3.18
CA SER A 123 18.06 -6.64 -3.51
C SER A 123 18.04 -7.00 -5.01
N LEU A 124 18.58 -6.16 -5.89
CA LEU A 124 18.47 -6.36 -7.34
C LEU A 124 19.27 -7.57 -7.82
N SER A 125 18.60 -8.42 -8.58
CA SER A 125 19.23 -9.54 -9.29
C SER A 125 20.04 -9.06 -10.50
N ARG A 126 20.96 -9.91 -10.96
CA ARG A 126 21.72 -9.65 -12.18
C ARG A 126 20.81 -9.57 -13.41
N GLU A 127 19.73 -10.37 -13.43
CA GLU A 127 18.75 -10.40 -14.51
C GLU A 127 18.08 -9.04 -14.65
N VAL A 128 17.53 -8.50 -13.56
CA VAL A 128 16.87 -7.18 -13.55
C VAL A 128 17.84 -6.08 -13.98
N LEU A 129 19.11 -6.15 -13.59
CA LEU A 129 20.13 -5.18 -13.98
C LEU A 129 20.51 -5.26 -15.49
N THR A 130 20.13 -6.30 -16.23
CA THR A 130 20.35 -6.35 -17.69
C THR A 130 19.47 -5.36 -18.44
N HIS A 131 18.31 -5.01 -17.88
CA HIS A 131 17.35 -4.11 -18.53
C HIS A 131 17.86 -2.66 -18.57
N HIS A 132 17.96 -2.11 -19.78
CA HIS A 132 18.44 -0.74 -19.97
C HIS A 132 17.64 0.31 -19.20
N VAL A 133 16.29 0.17 -19.19
CA VAL A 133 15.40 1.11 -18.46
C VAL A 133 15.65 1.10 -16.96
N VAL A 134 15.96 -0.07 -16.38
CA VAL A 134 16.28 -0.19 -14.94
C VAL A 134 17.58 0.54 -14.62
N ARG A 135 18.64 0.35 -15.43
CA ARG A 135 19.91 1.07 -15.22
C ARG A 135 19.73 2.58 -15.33
N LYS A 136 19.00 3.06 -16.35
CA LYS A 136 18.68 4.48 -16.50
C LYS A 136 17.90 5.01 -15.29
N ALA A 137 16.94 4.23 -14.79
CA ALA A 137 16.16 4.59 -13.62
C ALA A 137 17.00 4.64 -12.33
N LEU A 138 17.94 3.72 -12.14
CA LEU A 138 18.87 3.75 -10.99
C LEU A 138 19.75 5.00 -11.02
N THR A 139 20.33 5.35 -12.18
CA THR A 139 21.07 6.61 -12.33
C THR A 139 20.21 7.83 -11.97
N TYR A 140 18.96 7.88 -12.49
CA TYR A 140 18.02 8.94 -12.13
C TYR A 140 17.75 9.02 -10.62
N LEU A 141 17.56 7.88 -9.96
CA LEU A 141 17.32 7.83 -8.51
C LEU A 141 18.51 8.37 -7.71
N GLU A 142 19.73 8.04 -8.12
CA GLU A 142 20.97 8.50 -7.46
C GLU A 142 21.19 10.01 -7.64
N GLU A 143 20.89 10.53 -8.83
CA GLU A 143 21.07 11.96 -9.14
C GLU A 143 19.98 12.87 -8.55
N HIS A 144 18.80 12.31 -8.19
CA HIS A 144 17.63 13.09 -7.80
C HIS A 144 17.05 12.71 -6.43
N ILE A 145 17.88 12.24 -5.50
CA ILE A 145 17.44 11.86 -4.16
C ILE A 145 16.71 13.04 -3.49
N PRO A 146 15.42 12.88 -3.10
CA PRO A 146 14.70 13.93 -2.40
C PRO A 146 15.35 14.26 -1.05
N ASN A 147 15.72 15.52 -0.85
CA ASN A 147 16.18 16.01 0.45
C ASN A 147 14.99 16.37 1.32
N LEU A 148 14.65 15.52 2.27
CA LEU A 148 13.46 15.62 3.09
C LEU A 148 13.79 15.55 4.59
N ASP A 149 13.02 16.30 5.37
CA ASP A 149 13.08 16.22 6.83
C ASP A 149 12.11 15.13 7.32
N PRO A 150 12.60 14.04 7.94
CA PRO A 150 11.75 12.96 8.43
C PRO A 150 10.71 13.39 9.49
N ARG A 151 10.85 14.59 10.07
CA ARG A 151 9.84 15.13 11.02
C ARG A 151 8.49 15.40 10.34
N PHE A 152 8.46 15.56 9.03
CA PHE A 152 7.25 15.75 8.23
C PHE A 152 6.71 14.45 7.63
N PHE A 153 7.34 13.32 7.89
CA PHE A 153 6.85 12.03 7.43
C PHE A 153 5.59 11.63 8.19
N THR A 154 4.76 10.88 7.50
CA THR A 154 3.46 10.42 7.97
C THR A 154 3.32 8.91 7.81
N VAL A 155 2.16 8.38 8.16
CA VAL A 155 1.82 6.99 7.84
C VAL A 155 1.54 6.90 6.36
N VAL A 156 2.19 5.97 5.67
CA VAL A 156 1.90 5.61 4.29
C VAL A 156 1.58 4.12 4.21
N HIS A 157 0.75 3.76 3.24
CA HIS A 157 0.36 2.37 3.01
C HIS A 157 1.47 1.57 2.32
N GLY A 158 2.11 2.17 1.32
CA GLY A 158 3.19 1.59 0.52
C GLY A 158 2.74 0.67 -0.61
N ASP A 159 1.45 0.29 -0.65
CA ASP A 159 0.84 -0.51 -1.71
C ASP A 159 -0.62 -0.11 -1.97
N VAL A 160 -0.83 1.05 -2.59
CA VAL A 160 -2.15 1.62 -2.86
C VAL A 160 -2.80 1.12 -4.15
N ASN A 161 -2.48 -0.10 -4.58
CA ASN A 161 -3.11 -0.68 -5.78
C ASN A 161 -4.61 -0.93 -5.57
N HIS A 162 -5.37 -1.00 -6.67
CA HIS A 162 -6.83 -1.06 -6.64
C HIS A 162 -7.40 -2.29 -5.92
N ASN A 163 -6.66 -3.40 -5.83
CA ASN A 163 -7.09 -4.62 -5.14
C ASN A 163 -7.13 -4.45 -3.61
N ASN A 164 -6.41 -3.46 -3.08
CA ASN A 164 -6.38 -3.16 -1.64
C ASN A 164 -7.49 -2.20 -1.20
N TRP A 165 -8.38 -1.79 -2.12
CA TRP A 165 -9.52 -0.92 -1.81
C TRP A 165 -10.82 -1.71 -1.84
N LEU A 166 -11.42 -1.91 -0.67
CA LEU A 166 -12.69 -2.62 -0.51
C LEU A 166 -13.85 -1.62 -0.45
N LEU A 167 -14.73 -1.67 -1.44
CA LEU A 167 -16.00 -0.95 -1.44
C LEU A 167 -17.11 -1.90 -0.98
N SER A 168 -17.69 -1.62 0.20
CA SER A 168 -18.78 -2.43 0.73
C SER A 168 -20.10 -2.20 0.00
N ASP A 169 -21.04 -3.14 0.13
CA ASP A 169 -22.41 -3.00 -0.41
C ASP A 169 -23.19 -1.83 0.23
N HIS A 170 -22.68 -1.27 1.34
CA HIS A 170 -23.22 -0.08 2.01
C HIS A 170 -22.50 1.22 1.62
N ASP A 171 -21.72 1.21 0.53
CA ASP A 171 -20.95 2.35 0.00
C ASP A 171 -19.83 2.88 0.95
N GLU A 172 -19.38 2.04 1.89
CA GLU A 172 -18.23 2.34 2.74
C GLU A 172 -16.94 1.92 2.00
N LEU A 173 -15.96 2.81 1.96
CA LEU A 173 -14.66 2.53 1.35
C LEU A 173 -13.62 2.25 2.43
N TYR A 174 -12.88 1.17 2.28
CA TYR A 174 -11.80 0.76 3.17
C TYR A 174 -10.50 0.57 2.37
N LEU A 175 -9.36 0.83 3.01
CA LEU A 175 -8.05 0.45 2.49
C LEU A 175 -7.52 -0.69 3.38
N VAL A 176 -7.27 -1.84 2.78
CA VAL A 176 -6.88 -3.08 3.47
C VAL A 176 -5.45 -3.48 3.12
N ASP A 177 -4.94 -4.52 3.76
CA ASP A 177 -3.59 -5.07 3.55
C ASP A 177 -2.44 -4.12 3.91
N TRP A 178 -2.33 -3.84 5.21
CA TRP A 178 -1.40 -2.89 5.81
C TRP A 178 -0.02 -3.48 6.19
N GLU A 179 0.38 -4.57 5.55
CA GLU A 179 1.70 -5.19 5.83
C GLU A 179 2.87 -4.30 5.39
N GLY A 180 2.66 -3.48 4.37
CA GLY A 180 3.62 -2.50 3.87
C GLY A 180 3.66 -1.16 4.60
N ALA A 181 2.85 -0.97 5.65
CA ALA A 181 2.76 0.31 6.36
C ALA A 181 4.10 0.79 6.88
N MET A 182 4.40 2.08 6.68
CA MET A 182 5.65 2.69 7.13
C MET A 182 5.46 4.16 7.50
N ILE A 183 6.45 4.73 8.19
CA ILE A 183 6.55 6.17 8.42
C ILE A 183 7.45 6.72 7.29
N ALA A 184 6.86 7.47 6.36
CA ALA A 184 7.58 7.99 5.20
C ALA A 184 6.91 9.22 4.58
N ASP A 185 7.45 9.70 3.47
CA ASP A 185 6.86 10.77 2.67
C ASP A 185 5.56 10.31 1.99
N PRO A 186 4.42 11.01 2.16
CA PRO A 186 3.15 10.66 1.51
C PRO A 186 3.24 10.62 -0.04
N ALA A 187 4.24 11.23 -0.64
CA ALA A 187 4.47 11.15 -2.09
C ALA A 187 4.70 9.72 -2.59
N ILE A 188 5.02 8.75 -1.70
CA ILE A 188 5.10 7.32 -2.00
C ILE A 188 3.76 6.81 -2.52
N ASP A 189 2.69 7.02 -1.75
CA ASP A 189 1.34 6.57 -2.10
C ASP A 189 0.75 7.42 -3.23
N LEU A 190 0.93 8.75 -3.16
CA LEU A 190 0.44 9.68 -4.17
C LEU A 190 1.04 9.39 -5.55
N GLY A 191 2.33 9.13 -5.64
CA GLY A 191 3.00 8.83 -6.90
C GLY A 191 2.43 7.57 -7.53
N MET A 192 2.41 6.46 -6.80
CA MET A 192 1.89 5.19 -7.31
C MET A 192 0.43 5.28 -7.72
N LEU A 193 -0.38 6.03 -6.98
CA LEU A 193 -1.80 6.21 -7.33
C LEU A 193 -1.95 7.07 -8.58
N LEU A 194 -1.33 8.24 -8.63
CA LEU A 194 -1.54 9.19 -9.73
C LEU A 194 -0.95 8.66 -11.04
N TYR A 195 0.26 8.15 -11.06
CA TYR A 195 0.89 7.62 -12.27
C TYR A 195 0.17 6.39 -12.84
N ASN A 196 -0.46 5.57 -11.99
CA ASN A 196 -1.17 4.38 -12.47
C ASN A 196 -2.63 4.65 -12.87
N TYR A 197 -3.35 5.56 -12.17
CA TYR A 197 -4.81 5.56 -12.22
C TYR A 197 -5.44 6.89 -12.61
N VAL A 198 -4.68 7.99 -12.59
CA VAL A 198 -5.24 9.33 -12.82
C VAL A 198 -4.56 9.96 -14.03
N ALA A 199 -5.34 10.42 -15.01
CA ALA A 199 -4.79 11.15 -16.14
C ALA A 199 -4.06 12.41 -15.64
N GLU A 200 -2.89 12.71 -16.20
CA GLU A 200 -2.04 13.84 -15.76
C GLU A 200 -2.79 15.16 -15.71
N SER A 201 -3.63 15.41 -16.70
CA SER A 201 -4.47 16.63 -16.76
C SER A 201 -5.44 16.77 -15.58
N GLN A 202 -5.70 15.70 -14.85
CA GLN A 202 -6.59 15.67 -13.68
C GLN A 202 -5.83 15.74 -12.35
N TRP A 203 -4.49 15.65 -12.36
CA TRP A 203 -3.68 15.69 -11.14
C TRP A 203 -3.93 16.94 -10.28
N PRO A 204 -3.99 18.16 -10.83
CA PRO A 204 -4.24 19.34 -10.01
C PRO A 204 -5.56 19.28 -9.24
N GLU A 205 -6.66 18.86 -9.89
CA GLU A 205 -7.97 18.72 -9.26
C GLU A 205 -7.98 17.60 -8.21
N TRP A 206 -7.32 16.47 -8.53
CA TRP A 206 -7.24 15.33 -7.61
C TRP A 206 -6.41 15.67 -6.36
N LEU A 207 -5.26 16.33 -6.54
CA LEU A 207 -4.41 16.78 -5.44
C LEU A 207 -5.07 17.87 -4.59
N ASP A 208 -5.83 18.78 -5.18
CA ASP A 208 -6.64 19.74 -4.44
C ASP A 208 -7.70 19.03 -3.59
N THR A 209 -8.37 18.01 -4.14
CA THR A 209 -9.32 17.16 -3.39
C THR A 209 -8.63 16.41 -2.25
N TYR A 210 -7.43 15.92 -2.46
CA TYR A 210 -6.59 15.33 -1.41
C TYR A 210 -6.12 16.36 -0.38
N GLY A 211 -6.09 17.65 -0.70
CA GLY A 211 -5.77 18.74 0.24
C GLY A 211 -4.35 19.30 0.11
N VAL A 212 -3.70 19.08 -1.02
CA VAL A 212 -2.39 19.68 -1.33
C VAL A 212 -2.41 20.32 -2.71
N LYS A 213 -1.54 21.33 -2.89
CA LYS A 213 -1.36 21.92 -4.22
C LYS A 213 -0.42 21.07 -5.06
N ASP A 214 -0.75 20.93 -6.33
CA ASP A 214 0.16 20.39 -7.32
C ASP A 214 1.35 21.36 -7.49
N THR A 215 2.53 20.90 -7.11
CA THR A 215 3.76 21.67 -7.17
C THR A 215 4.86 20.87 -7.85
N PHE A 216 5.78 21.57 -8.51
CA PHE A 216 6.94 20.95 -9.13
C PHE A 216 7.75 20.06 -8.13
N ASN A 217 7.90 20.50 -6.88
CA ASN A 217 8.57 19.72 -5.84
C ASN A 217 7.82 18.43 -5.51
N LEU A 218 6.49 18.49 -5.37
CA LEU A 218 5.67 17.30 -5.12
C LEU A 218 5.76 16.31 -6.28
N GLN A 219 5.66 16.80 -7.52
CA GLN A 219 5.75 15.95 -8.71
C GLN A 219 7.11 15.26 -8.84
N LYS A 220 8.23 15.98 -8.54
CA LYS A 220 9.57 15.36 -8.49
C LYS A 220 9.64 14.21 -7.49
N ARG A 221 9.08 14.41 -6.29
CA ARG A 221 9.05 13.37 -5.25
C ARG A 221 8.18 12.19 -5.67
N MET A 222 6.97 12.46 -6.18
CA MET A 222 6.08 11.42 -6.70
C MET A 222 6.78 10.59 -7.79
N LYS A 223 7.43 11.24 -8.76
CA LYS A 223 8.20 10.54 -9.81
C LYS A 223 9.29 9.67 -9.21
N TRP A 224 10.10 10.21 -8.30
CA TRP A 224 11.19 9.48 -7.67
C TRP A 224 10.69 8.21 -6.96
N TYR A 225 9.62 8.34 -6.17
CA TYR A 225 9.05 7.20 -5.45
C TYR A 225 8.36 6.20 -6.39
N THR A 226 7.70 6.66 -7.44
CA THR A 226 7.10 5.76 -8.44
C THR A 226 8.18 4.95 -9.16
N VAL A 227 9.30 5.59 -9.51
CA VAL A 227 10.43 4.90 -10.14
C VAL A 227 11.02 3.81 -9.24
N ILE A 228 11.32 4.12 -7.98
CA ILE A 228 11.94 3.13 -7.08
C ILE A 228 10.97 1.98 -6.74
N GLN A 229 9.67 2.26 -6.54
CA GLN A 229 8.67 1.23 -6.32
C GLN A 229 8.47 0.34 -7.55
N SER A 230 8.51 0.92 -8.76
CA SER A 230 8.42 0.16 -10.01
C SER A 230 9.60 -0.82 -10.16
N ILE A 231 10.80 -0.41 -9.81
CA ILE A 231 11.97 -1.30 -9.81
C ILE A 231 11.78 -2.43 -8.79
N GLY A 232 11.26 -2.12 -7.60
CA GLY A 232 10.92 -3.13 -6.59
C GLY A 232 9.91 -4.17 -7.10
N MET A 233 8.86 -3.72 -7.82
CA MET A 233 7.88 -4.61 -8.44
C MET A 233 8.49 -5.49 -9.54
N ILE A 234 9.38 -4.93 -10.37
CA ILE A 234 10.10 -5.68 -11.41
C ILE A 234 10.93 -6.78 -10.75
N GLN A 235 11.68 -6.47 -9.68
CA GLN A 235 12.47 -7.45 -8.94
C GLN A 235 11.59 -8.54 -8.32
N TRP A 236 10.51 -8.16 -7.68
CA TRP A 236 9.58 -9.10 -7.07
C TRP A 236 8.97 -10.07 -8.08
N TYR A 237 8.51 -9.56 -9.24
CA TYR A 237 7.95 -10.42 -10.30
C TYR A 237 9.00 -11.32 -10.94
N GLU A 238 10.25 -10.89 -11.04
CA GLU A 238 11.38 -11.73 -11.49
C GLU A 238 11.58 -12.91 -10.54
N GLU A 239 11.65 -12.66 -9.22
CA GLU A 239 11.79 -13.69 -8.19
C GLU A 239 10.65 -14.70 -8.21
N GLN A 240 9.42 -14.24 -8.48
CA GLN A 240 8.24 -15.10 -8.64
C GLN A 240 8.18 -15.78 -10.03
N LYS A 241 9.13 -15.54 -10.93
CA LYS A 241 9.15 -16.02 -12.32
C LYS A 241 7.91 -15.62 -13.13
N ARG A 242 7.28 -14.51 -12.75
CA ARG A 242 6.10 -13.93 -13.40
C ARG A 242 6.52 -12.93 -14.48
N TYR A 243 7.22 -13.39 -15.50
CA TYR A 243 7.85 -12.55 -16.51
C TYR A 243 6.88 -11.68 -17.33
N LYS A 244 5.63 -12.10 -17.49
CA LYS A 244 4.60 -11.29 -18.16
C LYS A 244 4.31 -10.02 -17.35
N ASP A 245 4.15 -10.17 -16.05
CA ASP A 245 3.86 -9.05 -15.14
C ASP A 245 5.10 -8.16 -14.97
N MET A 246 6.29 -8.76 -14.86
CA MET A 246 7.56 -8.04 -14.89
C MET A 246 7.67 -7.15 -16.14
N ASN A 247 7.36 -7.68 -17.33
CA ASN A 247 7.40 -6.92 -18.57
C ASN A 247 6.38 -5.76 -18.61
N THR A 248 5.22 -5.93 -17.96
CA THR A 248 4.25 -4.84 -17.79
C THR A 248 4.84 -3.72 -16.94
N TRP A 249 5.51 -4.05 -15.85
CA TRP A 249 6.18 -3.06 -15.00
C TRP A 249 7.40 -2.41 -15.66
N LEU A 250 8.15 -3.13 -16.50
CA LEU A 250 9.23 -2.54 -17.31
C LEU A 250 8.68 -1.47 -18.28
N LYS A 251 7.53 -1.72 -18.91
CA LYS A 251 6.86 -0.74 -19.77
C LYS A 251 6.40 0.48 -18.96
N PHE A 252 5.73 0.24 -17.84
CA PHE A 252 5.29 1.31 -16.95
C PHE A 252 6.46 2.16 -16.46
N LEU A 253 7.56 1.52 -16.02
CA LEU A 253 8.79 2.24 -15.63
C LEU A 253 9.31 3.13 -16.77
N ASN A 254 9.31 2.63 -18.02
CA ASN A 254 9.73 3.43 -19.16
C ASN A 254 8.82 4.65 -19.38
N GLU A 255 7.50 4.47 -19.31
CA GLU A 255 6.52 5.56 -19.40
C GLU A 255 6.75 6.62 -18.32
N VAL A 256 6.95 6.20 -17.06
CA VAL A 256 7.27 7.11 -15.95
C VAL A 256 8.58 7.86 -16.18
N MET A 257 9.61 7.19 -16.71
CA MET A 257 10.90 7.81 -17.00
C MET A 257 10.82 8.84 -18.13
N GLU A 258 10.01 8.59 -19.15
CA GLU A 258 9.77 9.50 -20.28
C GLU A 258 8.86 10.68 -19.91
N HIS A 259 8.07 10.53 -18.84
CA HIS A 259 7.19 11.58 -18.36
C HIS A 259 8.03 12.77 -17.88
N ASN A 260 8.00 13.85 -18.67
CA ASN A 260 8.64 15.12 -18.31
C ASN A 260 7.64 15.97 -17.52
N ALA A 261 7.71 15.89 -16.20
CA ALA A 261 7.08 16.88 -15.35
C ALA A 261 7.73 18.23 -15.65
N PHE A 262 7.03 19.08 -16.41
CA PHE A 262 7.41 20.45 -16.79
C PHE A 262 8.73 20.59 -17.60
N ILE A 263 8.58 20.66 -18.93
CA ILE A 263 9.40 21.58 -19.73
C ILE A 263 8.69 22.94 -19.76
#